data_3f314229daba65abeaf33d53d50d9048
#
_entry.id   3f314229daba65abeaf33d53d50d9048
#
_cell.length_a   1.000
_cell.length_b   1.000
_cell.length_c   1.000
_cell.angle_alpha   90.00
_cell.angle_beta   90.00
_cell.angle_gamma   90.00
#
_symmetry.space_group_name_H-M   'P 1'
#
loop_
_entity.id
_entity.type
_entity.pdbx_description
1 polymer ?
#
loop_
_entity_poly.entity_id
_entity_poly.type
_entity_poly.pdbx_seq_one_letter_code
_entity_poly.pdbx_strand_id
1 'polypeptide(L)'
;KDKNKKNTYDGKISLNFPGSEINTKYKIIDNLISINSEKSNLKKNNISYEGIISASPFYYNINVNLESLNILKFIENLSKLNHLLDEKILLDKKVNGTILLNVDYLKGIKIFDKAKIKINFVNGKLILNDSLLISNKIGKMYFNNSFIEIVEDRKILKSKIFFEIESQKKLYQKLQIPKKNRIKLENIYLEVEKDLDIDEIIINKFIFNKQITNTSLQKSIDLSDSLDINEINSLKNWIEVKKFSKNIFSNLD
;
A
#
# COMPACT_ATOMS: atom_id res chain seq x y z
N LYS A 1 33.95 -30.69 -27.37
CA LYS A 1 32.56 -30.23 -27.62
C LYS A 1 32.18 -29.31 -26.49
N ASP A 2 32.22 -27.98 -26.71
CA ASP A 2 31.82 -26.95 -25.78
C ASP A 2 30.29 -27.06 -25.51
N LYS A 3 29.94 -27.67 -24.38
CA LYS A 3 28.55 -27.86 -23.92
C LYS A 3 27.97 -26.66 -23.17
N ASN A 4 28.59 -25.48 -23.19
CA ASN A 4 28.22 -24.34 -22.35
C ASN A 4 27.94 -23.03 -23.13
N LYS A 5 27.43 -23.07 -24.36
CA LYS A 5 26.88 -21.88 -24.96
C LYS A 5 25.47 -21.65 -24.35
N LYS A 6 25.37 -20.83 -23.30
CA LYS A 6 24.10 -20.33 -22.81
C LYS A 6 23.44 -19.50 -23.93
N ASN A 7 22.25 -19.89 -24.33
CA ASN A 7 21.48 -19.08 -25.27
C ASN A 7 21.11 -17.77 -24.60
N THR A 8 21.66 -16.69 -25.10
CA THR A 8 21.39 -15.34 -24.59
C THR A 8 20.66 -14.55 -25.69
N TYR A 9 19.51 -13.99 -25.32
CA TYR A 9 18.72 -13.12 -26.19
C TYR A 9 18.50 -11.79 -25.44
N ASP A 10 18.63 -10.67 -26.14
CA ASP A 10 18.34 -9.35 -25.62
C ASP A 10 17.54 -8.53 -26.63
N GLY A 11 16.82 -7.53 -26.13
CA GLY A 11 16.00 -6.67 -26.98
C GLY A 11 15.35 -5.56 -26.19
N LYS A 12 14.48 -4.83 -26.93
CA LYS A 12 13.70 -3.74 -26.38
C LYS A 12 12.24 -3.92 -26.75
N ILE A 13 11.34 -3.52 -25.85
CA ILE A 13 9.90 -3.45 -26.05
C ILE A 13 9.48 -2.02 -25.72
N SER A 14 8.72 -1.40 -26.62
CA SER A 14 8.10 -0.10 -26.40
C SER A 14 6.59 -0.23 -26.52
N LEU A 15 5.88 0.21 -25.47
CA LEU A 15 4.42 0.23 -25.42
C LEU A 15 3.96 1.67 -25.27
N ASN A 16 3.14 2.13 -26.21
CA ASN A 16 2.61 3.49 -26.24
C ASN A 16 1.10 3.48 -26.00
N PHE A 17 0.65 4.22 -24.99
CA PHE A 17 -0.75 4.43 -24.66
C PHE A 17 -1.03 5.93 -24.54
N PRO A 18 -2.29 6.38 -24.57
CA PRO A 18 -2.61 7.78 -24.37
C PRO A 18 -1.99 8.34 -23.07
N GLY A 19 -1.00 9.25 -23.24
CA GLY A 19 -0.27 9.90 -22.12
C GLY A 19 0.72 9.01 -21.38
N SER A 20 1.09 7.84 -21.91
CA SER A 20 2.03 6.91 -21.29
C SER A 20 2.94 6.26 -22.31
N GLU A 21 4.19 6.10 -21.95
CA GLU A 21 5.20 5.42 -22.76
C GLU A 21 6.03 4.50 -21.84
N ILE A 22 6.02 3.22 -22.12
CA ILE A 22 6.74 2.20 -21.36
C ILE A 22 7.81 1.58 -22.25
N ASN A 23 9.06 1.85 -21.93
CA ASN A 23 10.22 1.33 -22.66
C ASN A 23 10.98 0.35 -21.75
N THR A 24 11.10 -0.90 -22.22
CA THR A 24 11.75 -2.00 -21.48
C THR A 24 12.90 -2.55 -22.30
N LYS A 25 14.07 -2.62 -21.69
CA LYS A 25 15.14 -3.54 -22.12
C LYS A 25 14.95 -4.86 -21.43
N TYR A 26 15.17 -5.95 -22.16
CA TYR A 26 15.18 -7.28 -21.56
C TYR A 26 16.40 -8.07 -22.00
N LYS A 27 16.81 -9.00 -21.15
CA LYS A 27 17.83 -10.02 -21.45
C LYS A 27 17.35 -11.35 -20.93
N ILE A 28 17.35 -12.36 -21.83
CA ILE A 28 16.96 -13.74 -21.51
C ILE A 28 18.22 -14.58 -21.47
N ILE A 29 18.42 -15.29 -20.38
CA ILE A 29 19.50 -16.29 -20.21
C ILE A 29 18.84 -17.53 -19.63
N ASP A 30 18.80 -18.60 -20.42
CA ASP A 30 18.08 -19.82 -20.07
C ASP A 30 16.60 -19.53 -19.70
N ASN A 31 16.20 -19.77 -18.46
CA ASN A 31 14.84 -19.53 -17.97
C ASN A 31 14.66 -18.17 -17.24
N LEU A 32 15.71 -17.35 -17.19
CA LEU A 32 15.69 -16.06 -16.50
C LEU A 32 15.57 -14.91 -17.48
N ILE A 33 14.62 -14.03 -17.24
CA ILE A 33 14.39 -12.80 -17.97
C ILE A 33 14.72 -11.63 -17.03
N SER A 34 15.79 -10.92 -17.32
CA SER A 34 16.07 -9.64 -16.65
C SER A 34 15.38 -8.52 -17.41
N ILE A 35 14.71 -7.64 -16.71
CA ILE A 35 14.03 -6.46 -17.28
C ILE A 35 14.58 -5.19 -16.66
N ASN A 36 14.64 -4.13 -17.44
CA ASN A 36 15.03 -2.79 -16.99
C ASN A 36 14.31 -1.74 -17.83
N SER A 37 13.78 -0.70 -17.19
CA SER A 37 13.10 0.39 -17.88
C SER A 37 14.08 1.41 -18.47
N GLU A 38 13.73 1.98 -19.61
CA GLU A 38 14.39 3.12 -20.21
C GLU A 38 13.39 4.26 -20.41
N LYS A 39 13.59 5.42 -19.73
CA LYS A 39 12.79 6.64 -19.96
C LYS A 39 11.29 6.38 -20.10
N SER A 40 10.72 5.63 -19.15
CA SER A 40 9.30 5.30 -19.15
C SER A 40 8.49 6.33 -18.38
N ASN A 41 7.27 6.57 -18.82
CA ASN A 41 6.31 7.40 -18.09
C ASN A 41 4.92 6.75 -18.09
N LEU A 42 4.18 6.95 -17.01
CA LEU A 42 2.80 6.48 -16.85
C LEU A 42 1.91 7.68 -16.50
N LYS A 43 1.05 8.10 -17.46
CA LYS A 43 0.19 9.29 -17.30
C LYS A 43 0.97 10.53 -16.85
N LYS A 44 2.09 10.81 -17.49
CA LYS A 44 3.04 11.91 -17.19
C LYS A 44 3.80 11.77 -15.86
N ASN A 45 3.74 10.63 -15.16
CA ASN A 45 4.62 10.31 -14.05
C ASN A 45 5.83 9.55 -14.58
N ASN A 46 7.02 9.95 -14.15
CA ASN A 46 8.21 9.17 -14.43
C ASN A 46 8.14 7.84 -13.66
N ILE A 47 8.45 6.77 -14.38
CA ILE A 47 8.52 5.42 -13.82
C ILE A 47 9.84 4.79 -14.24
N SER A 48 10.53 4.18 -13.29
CA SER A 48 11.63 3.28 -13.56
C SER A 48 11.40 1.95 -12.86
N TYR A 49 11.85 0.88 -13.47
CA TYR A 49 11.75 -0.43 -12.88
C TYR A 49 12.89 -1.33 -13.38
N GLU A 50 13.22 -2.28 -12.53
CA GLU A 50 14.14 -3.35 -12.83
C GLU A 50 13.65 -4.64 -12.17
N GLY A 51 14.02 -5.77 -12.71
CA GLY A 51 13.60 -7.01 -12.10
C GLY A 51 14.05 -8.25 -12.85
N ILE A 52 13.70 -9.37 -12.24
CA ILE A 52 13.98 -10.71 -12.75
C ILE A 52 12.68 -11.49 -12.78
N ILE A 53 12.44 -12.19 -13.88
CA ILE A 53 11.30 -13.10 -14.07
C ILE A 53 11.89 -14.47 -14.42
N SER A 54 11.50 -15.52 -13.69
CA SER A 54 11.81 -16.90 -14.04
C SER A 54 10.59 -17.54 -14.67
N ALA A 55 10.79 -18.24 -15.78
CA ALA A 55 9.71 -18.94 -16.47
C ALA A 55 9.43 -20.34 -15.87
N SER A 56 10.42 -20.98 -15.27
CA SER A 56 10.27 -22.31 -14.68
C SER A 56 11.28 -22.53 -13.52
N PRO A 57 10.82 -22.62 -12.25
CA PRO A 57 9.46 -22.33 -11.80
C PRO A 57 9.12 -20.85 -12.04
N PHE A 58 7.82 -20.54 -12.22
CA PHE A 58 7.40 -19.17 -12.45
C PHE A 58 7.53 -18.35 -11.16
N TYR A 59 8.39 -17.37 -11.18
CA TYR A 59 8.46 -16.33 -10.14
C TYR A 59 8.96 -15.01 -10.71
N TYR A 60 8.70 -13.92 -10.02
CA TYR A 60 9.25 -12.61 -10.36
C TYR A 60 9.66 -11.81 -9.13
N ASN A 61 10.64 -10.95 -9.31
CA ASN A 61 11.06 -9.95 -8.33
C ASN A 61 11.32 -8.65 -9.07
N ILE A 62 10.44 -7.67 -8.86
CA ILE A 62 10.44 -6.40 -9.60
C ILE A 62 10.49 -5.24 -8.62
N ASN A 63 11.45 -4.35 -8.80
CA ASN A 63 11.56 -3.09 -8.09
C ASN A 63 11.05 -1.97 -9.01
N VAL A 64 10.09 -1.18 -8.55
CA VAL A 64 9.45 -0.10 -9.30
C VAL A 64 9.61 1.19 -8.54
N ASN A 65 10.12 2.23 -9.19
CA ASN A 65 10.19 3.58 -8.63
C ASN A 65 9.21 4.48 -9.38
N LEU A 66 8.32 5.13 -8.63
CA LEU A 66 7.35 6.10 -9.12
C LEU A 66 7.66 7.49 -8.59
N GLU A 67 7.66 8.48 -9.46
CA GLU A 67 7.78 9.88 -9.04
C GLU A 67 6.62 10.28 -8.11
N SER A 68 5.38 9.91 -8.44
CA SER A 68 4.22 10.22 -7.59
C SER A 68 3.09 9.20 -7.67
N LEU A 69 2.35 9.07 -6.57
CA LEU A 69 1.17 8.21 -6.46
C LEU A 69 0.06 8.91 -5.66
N ASN A 70 -1.16 8.91 -6.16
CA ASN A 70 -2.32 9.28 -5.36
C ASN A 70 -2.81 8.05 -4.60
N ILE A 71 -2.53 8.00 -3.28
CA ILE A 71 -2.80 6.81 -2.46
C ILE A 71 -4.31 6.52 -2.32
N LEU A 72 -5.17 7.54 -2.24
CA LEU A 72 -6.62 7.32 -2.14
C LEU A 72 -7.16 6.71 -3.43
N LYS A 73 -6.74 7.22 -4.60
CA LYS A 73 -7.09 6.62 -5.89
C LYS A 73 -6.50 5.24 -6.09
N PHE A 74 -5.33 4.97 -5.52
CA PHE A 74 -4.72 3.65 -5.55
C PHE A 74 -5.58 2.64 -4.76
N ILE A 75 -5.99 3.00 -3.53
CA ILE A 75 -6.87 2.17 -2.70
C ILE A 75 -8.25 1.96 -3.37
N GLU A 76 -8.84 3.02 -3.93
CA GLU A 76 -10.09 2.95 -4.71
C GLU A 76 -9.96 2.02 -5.92
N ASN A 77 -8.82 2.07 -6.61
CA ASN A 77 -8.58 1.24 -7.77
C ASN A 77 -8.18 -0.20 -7.43
N LEU A 78 -7.85 -0.52 -6.18
CA LEU A 78 -7.66 -1.92 -5.76
C LEU A 78 -8.95 -2.74 -5.98
N SER A 79 -10.13 -2.14 -5.78
CA SER A 79 -11.40 -2.79 -6.10
C SER A 79 -11.59 -3.02 -7.62
N LYS A 80 -11.00 -2.19 -8.47
CA LYS A 80 -11.03 -2.36 -9.94
C LYS A 80 -10.05 -3.42 -10.45
N LEU A 81 -9.08 -3.83 -9.62
CA LEU A 81 -8.27 -5.03 -9.91
C LEU A 81 -9.06 -6.33 -9.72
N ASN A 82 -10.31 -6.24 -9.24
CA ASN A 82 -11.17 -7.40 -9.05
C ASN A 82 -11.24 -8.28 -10.30
N HIS A 83 -11.33 -7.71 -11.51
CA HIS A 83 -11.32 -8.51 -12.73
C HIS A 83 -10.07 -9.37 -12.89
N LEU A 84 -8.88 -8.85 -12.55
CA LEU A 84 -7.64 -9.61 -12.58
C LEU A 84 -7.57 -10.64 -11.44
N LEU A 85 -8.22 -10.34 -10.32
CA LEU A 85 -8.35 -11.25 -9.18
C LEU A 85 -9.46 -12.29 -9.45
N ASP A 86 -10.56 -11.91 -10.14
CA ASP A 86 -11.68 -12.79 -10.52
C ASP A 86 -11.24 -13.91 -11.46
N GLU A 87 -10.40 -13.61 -12.43
CA GLU A 87 -9.84 -14.61 -13.33
C GLU A 87 -8.82 -15.52 -12.61
N LYS A 88 -8.64 -15.36 -11.30
CA LYS A 88 -7.67 -16.07 -10.46
C LYS A 88 -6.21 -16.00 -10.98
N ILE A 89 -5.94 -15.10 -11.93
CA ILE A 89 -4.62 -14.97 -12.54
C ILE A 89 -3.59 -14.56 -11.49
N LEU A 90 -3.87 -13.51 -10.72
CA LEU A 90 -2.94 -13.00 -9.71
C LEU A 90 -2.94 -13.82 -8.42
N LEU A 91 -4.04 -14.51 -8.11
CA LEU A 91 -4.19 -15.35 -6.93
C LEU A 91 -4.06 -16.85 -7.24
N ASP A 92 -3.53 -17.22 -8.40
CA ASP A 92 -3.16 -18.61 -8.69
C ASP A 92 -2.00 -19.03 -7.75
N LYS A 93 -2.12 -20.22 -7.15
CA LYS A 93 -1.08 -20.78 -6.27
C LYS A 93 0.27 -20.97 -6.96
N LYS A 94 0.29 -21.01 -8.29
CA LYS A 94 1.52 -21.12 -9.11
C LYS A 94 2.19 -19.76 -9.32
N VAL A 95 1.49 -18.65 -9.10
CA VAL A 95 2.05 -17.31 -9.24
C VAL A 95 2.73 -16.91 -7.93
N ASN A 96 4.04 -16.80 -7.97
CA ASN A 96 4.85 -16.38 -6.84
C ASN A 96 5.73 -15.20 -7.28
N GLY A 97 5.87 -14.21 -6.42
CA GLY A 97 6.74 -13.09 -6.73
C GLY A 97 6.59 -11.91 -5.78
N THR A 98 7.48 -10.96 -5.96
CA THR A 98 7.52 -9.72 -5.17
C THR A 98 7.56 -8.52 -6.11
N ILE A 99 6.74 -7.52 -5.82
CA ILE A 99 6.86 -6.19 -6.38
C ILE A 99 7.15 -5.22 -5.24
N LEU A 100 8.27 -4.52 -5.31
CA LEU A 100 8.61 -3.43 -4.41
C LEU A 100 8.35 -2.10 -5.11
N LEU A 101 7.36 -1.35 -4.65
CA LEU A 101 6.99 -0.06 -5.19
C LEU A 101 7.52 1.05 -4.27
N ASN A 102 8.48 1.83 -4.74
CA ASN A 102 8.99 3.03 -4.08
C ASN A 102 8.31 4.26 -4.69
N VAL A 103 7.78 5.13 -3.86
CA VAL A 103 7.08 6.35 -4.28
C VAL A 103 7.75 7.56 -3.63
N ASP A 104 8.26 8.48 -4.45
CA ASP A 104 8.96 9.67 -3.96
C ASP A 104 8.01 10.74 -3.46
N TYR A 105 6.81 10.82 -4.03
CA TYR A 105 5.81 11.81 -3.65
C TYR A 105 4.40 11.24 -3.57
N LEU A 106 3.83 11.21 -2.36
CA LEU A 106 2.46 10.79 -2.13
C LEU A 106 1.47 11.96 -2.29
N LYS A 107 0.41 11.72 -3.06
CA LYS A 107 -0.75 12.60 -3.24
C LYS A 107 -1.99 11.99 -2.56
N GLY A 108 -2.99 12.83 -2.29
CA GLY A 108 -4.27 12.41 -1.70
C GLY A 108 -4.32 12.61 -0.19
N ILE A 109 -3.44 12.01 0.58
CA ILE A 109 -3.32 12.19 2.04
C ILE A 109 -2.12 13.09 2.32
N LYS A 110 -2.37 14.26 2.92
CA LYS A 110 -1.33 15.27 3.17
C LYS A 110 -0.48 15.02 4.43
N ILE A 111 -0.64 13.87 5.07
CA ILE A 111 0.16 13.47 6.23
C ILE A 111 1.48 12.88 5.79
N PHE A 112 1.48 12.03 4.75
CA PHE A 112 2.64 11.30 4.29
C PHE A 112 3.24 11.92 3.03
N ASP A 113 4.56 11.83 2.93
CA ASP A 113 5.35 12.38 1.83
C ASP A 113 5.74 11.28 0.84
N LYS A 114 6.10 10.08 1.33
CA LYS A 114 6.64 8.96 0.56
C LYS A 114 5.97 7.65 0.92
N ALA A 115 6.09 6.66 0.03
CA ALA A 115 5.67 5.29 0.33
C ALA A 115 6.70 4.27 -0.15
N LYS A 116 6.74 3.15 0.56
CA LYS A 116 7.40 1.92 0.15
C LYS A 116 6.37 0.80 0.31
N ILE A 117 5.85 0.30 -0.80
CA ILE A 117 4.78 -0.71 -0.81
C ILE A 117 5.38 -2.01 -1.31
N LYS A 118 5.34 -3.04 -0.49
CA LYS A 118 5.81 -4.38 -0.82
C LYS A 118 4.60 -5.27 -1.08
N ILE A 119 4.50 -5.80 -2.28
CA ILE A 119 3.43 -6.68 -2.71
C ILE A 119 4.04 -8.05 -2.98
N ASN A 120 3.68 -9.04 -2.16
CA ASN A 120 4.12 -10.42 -2.36
C ASN A 120 2.93 -11.27 -2.79
N PHE A 121 3.11 -12.02 -3.86
CA PHE A 121 2.17 -13.03 -4.31
C PHE A 121 2.73 -14.39 -3.89
N VAL A 122 2.03 -15.07 -2.98
CA VAL A 122 2.49 -16.34 -2.42
C VAL A 122 1.29 -17.24 -2.16
N ASN A 123 1.27 -18.43 -2.78
CA ASN A 123 0.27 -19.46 -2.55
C ASN A 123 -1.19 -18.97 -2.67
N GLY A 124 -1.47 -18.14 -3.66
CA GLY A 124 -2.81 -17.61 -3.91
C GLY A 124 -3.23 -16.48 -2.96
N LYS A 125 -2.30 -15.87 -2.23
CA LYS A 125 -2.52 -14.68 -1.41
C LYS A 125 -1.69 -13.52 -1.93
N LEU A 126 -2.23 -12.32 -1.83
CA LEU A 126 -1.51 -11.07 -2.01
C LEU A 126 -1.20 -10.50 -0.62
N ILE A 127 0.09 -10.41 -0.28
CA ILE A 127 0.57 -9.98 1.04
C ILE A 127 1.21 -8.60 0.91
N LEU A 128 0.81 -7.66 1.77
CA LEU A 128 1.26 -6.27 1.80
C LEU A 128 2.14 -5.96 3.03
N ASN A 129 2.58 -6.98 3.74
CA ASN A 129 3.46 -6.80 4.91
C ASN A 129 4.74 -6.06 4.54
N ASP A 130 5.31 -5.35 5.54
CA ASP A 130 6.49 -4.50 5.38
C ASP A 130 6.26 -3.28 4.47
N SER A 131 5.01 -2.98 4.13
CA SER A 131 4.66 -1.72 3.47
C SER A 131 4.70 -0.58 4.46
N LEU A 132 5.12 0.60 3.99
CA LEU A 132 5.43 1.75 4.83
C LEU A 132 5.02 3.05 4.15
N LEU A 133 4.26 3.90 4.86
CA LEU A 133 4.07 5.30 4.50
C LEU A 133 4.93 6.18 5.42
N ILE A 134 5.63 7.14 4.85
CA ILE A 134 6.61 7.96 5.55
C ILE A 134 6.22 9.43 5.47
N SER A 135 6.19 10.08 6.62
CA SER A 135 6.18 11.52 6.72
C SER A 135 7.52 12.00 7.28
N ASN A 136 8.18 12.90 6.57
CA ASN A 136 9.43 13.49 7.03
C ASN A 136 9.26 14.37 8.29
N LYS A 137 8.02 14.61 8.72
CA LYS A 137 7.71 15.58 9.77
C LYS A 137 6.77 15.06 10.86
N ILE A 138 6.03 13.99 10.62
CA ILE A 138 4.94 13.55 11.50
C ILE A 138 5.19 12.17 12.06
N GLY A 139 5.67 11.22 11.24
CA GLY A 139 5.91 9.85 11.67
C GLY A 139 5.79 8.84 10.54
N LYS A 140 5.61 7.57 10.91
CA LYS A 140 5.61 6.44 9.98
C LYS A 140 4.42 5.53 10.21
N MET A 141 3.81 5.08 9.13
CA MET A 141 2.69 4.14 9.17
C MET A 141 3.11 2.81 8.56
N TYR A 142 3.00 1.75 9.34
CA TYR A 142 3.38 0.38 9.00
C TYR A 142 2.16 -0.47 8.74
N PHE A 143 2.26 -1.36 7.76
CA PHE A 143 1.23 -2.35 7.44
C PHE A 143 1.74 -3.73 7.85
N ASN A 144 1.11 -4.31 8.86
CA ASN A 144 1.46 -5.61 9.41
C ASN A 144 0.27 -6.56 9.24
N ASN A 145 0.53 -7.87 9.03
CA ASN A 145 -0.52 -8.85 8.78
C ASN A 145 -1.56 -8.34 7.76
N SER A 146 -1.05 -7.71 6.69
CA SER A 146 -1.86 -7.09 5.66
C SER A 146 -1.85 -7.97 4.43
N PHE A 147 -3.01 -8.49 4.04
CA PHE A 147 -3.13 -9.42 2.92
C PHE A 147 -4.54 -9.40 2.33
N ILE A 148 -4.62 -9.79 1.06
CA ILE A 148 -5.88 -10.09 0.38
C ILE A 148 -5.96 -11.59 0.19
N GLU A 149 -7.08 -12.18 0.59
CA GLU A 149 -7.40 -13.59 0.37
C GLU A 149 -8.84 -13.76 -0.11
N ILE A 150 -9.13 -14.90 -0.72
CA ILE A 150 -10.50 -15.27 -1.11
C ILE A 150 -11.09 -16.08 0.03
N VAL A 151 -12.22 -15.63 0.56
CA VAL A 151 -13.02 -16.31 1.59
C VAL A 151 -14.45 -16.42 1.06
N GLU A 152 -14.96 -17.64 0.89
CA GLU A 152 -16.31 -17.88 0.36
C GLU A 152 -16.62 -17.10 -0.92
N ASP A 153 -15.67 -17.16 -1.89
CA ASP A 153 -15.69 -16.45 -3.16
C ASP A 153 -15.65 -14.90 -3.08
N ARG A 154 -15.52 -14.33 -1.88
CA ARG A 154 -15.30 -12.88 -1.67
C ARG A 154 -13.84 -12.55 -1.44
N LYS A 155 -13.41 -11.42 -1.94
CA LYS A 155 -12.04 -10.92 -1.77
C LYS A 155 -11.98 -9.99 -0.57
N ILE A 156 -11.34 -10.46 0.48
CA ILE A 156 -11.23 -9.74 1.75
C ILE A 156 -9.80 -9.25 1.92
N LEU A 157 -9.63 -7.94 2.01
CA LEU A 157 -8.40 -7.31 2.48
C LEU A 157 -8.46 -7.22 4.01
N LYS A 158 -7.50 -7.85 4.69
CA LYS A 158 -7.26 -7.68 6.13
C LYS A 158 -5.99 -6.90 6.35
N SER A 159 -5.97 -5.99 7.32
CA SER A 159 -4.77 -5.20 7.61
C SER A 159 -4.71 -4.79 9.08
N LYS A 160 -3.50 -4.90 9.67
CA LYS A 160 -3.13 -4.28 10.95
C LYS A 160 -2.21 -3.12 10.65
N ILE A 161 -2.69 -1.92 10.94
CA ILE A 161 -2.01 -0.66 10.63
C ILE A 161 -1.50 -0.08 11.95
N PHE A 162 -0.23 0.29 11.99
CA PHE A 162 0.39 0.97 13.11
C PHE A 162 1.00 2.28 12.65
N PHE A 163 0.50 3.39 13.17
CA PHE A 163 1.00 4.73 12.88
C PHE A 163 1.77 5.26 14.08
N GLU A 164 3.09 5.28 13.98
CA GLU A 164 4.01 5.88 14.96
C GLU A 164 4.08 7.39 14.74
N ILE A 165 3.87 8.18 15.78
CA ILE A 165 3.78 9.64 15.70
C ILE A 165 5.00 10.28 16.34
N GLU A 166 5.89 10.81 15.52
CA GLU A 166 7.09 11.54 15.96
C GLU A 166 6.78 13.01 16.31
N SER A 167 5.75 13.62 15.71
CA SER A 167 5.36 15.00 15.97
C SER A 167 3.85 15.20 16.00
N GLN A 168 3.29 15.11 17.19
CA GLN A 168 1.86 15.39 17.46
C GLN A 168 1.45 16.81 17.01
N LYS A 169 2.29 17.81 17.30
CA LYS A 169 2.03 19.21 16.92
C LYS A 169 1.77 19.35 15.42
N LYS A 170 2.62 18.72 14.59
CA LYS A 170 2.49 18.76 13.12
C LYS A 170 1.31 17.94 12.62
N LEU A 171 1.02 16.79 13.25
CA LEU A 171 -0.16 15.99 12.95
C LEU A 171 -1.43 16.80 13.20
N TYR A 172 -1.59 17.40 14.38
CA TYR A 172 -2.75 18.21 14.73
C TYR A 172 -2.91 19.45 13.85
N GLN A 173 -1.82 20.08 13.45
CA GLN A 173 -1.86 21.19 12.46
C GLN A 173 -2.38 20.71 11.10
N LYS A 174 -1.92 19.56 10.61
CA LYS A 174 -2.36 18.99 9.33
C LYS A 174 -3.82 18.58 9.35
N LEU A 175 -4.29 17.96 10.43
CA LEU A 175 -5.66 17.56 10.65
C LEU A 175 -6.57 18.73 11.07
N GLN A 176 -5.99 19.89 11.42
CA GLN A 176 -6.72 21.08 11.91
C GLN A 176 -7.50 20.81 13.20
N ILE A 177 -6.94 20.00 14.13
CA ILE A 177 -7.56 19.70 15.42
C ILE A 177 -7.42 20.90 16.35
N PRO A 178 -8.55 21.43 16.93
CA PRO A 178 -8.53 22.51 17.89
C PRO A 178 -7.68 22.20 19.13
N LYS A 179 -7.05 23.21 19.73
CA LYS A 179 -6.14 22.99 20.88
C LYS A 179 -6.83 22.30 22.04
N LYS A 180 -8.10 22.63 22.33
CA LYS A 180 -8.90 22.05 23.41
C LYS A 180 -9.17 20.55 23.26
N ASN A 181 -9.16 20.03 22.02
CA ASN A 181 -9.45 18.62 21.69
C ASN A 181 -8.16 17.80 21.49
N ARG A 182 -6.98 18.31 21.85
CA ARG A 182 -5.71 17.62 21.66
C ARG A 182 -5.35 16.82 22.90
N ILE A 183 -5.21 15.53 22.70
CA ILE A 183 -4.65 14.62 23.72
C ILE A 183 -3.16 14.40 23.46
N LYS A 184 -2.45 13.78 24.40
CA LYS A 184 -1.11 13.27 24.14
C LYS A 184 -1.23 11.98 23.32
N LEU A 185 -0.68 11.97 22.11
CA LEU A 185 -0.83 10.90 21.13
C LEU A 185 0.54 10.44 20.64
N GLU A 186 0.92 9.21 20.94
CA GLU A 186 2.20 8.60 20.56
C GLU A 186 2.04 7.69 19.33
N ASN A 187 0.93 6.97 19.25
CA ASN A 187 0.63 6.09 18.14
C ASN A 187 -0.88 5.89 17.93
N ILE A 188 -1.23 5.41 16.74
CA ILE A 188 -2.57 4.97 16.38
C ILE A 188 -2.45 3.54 15.86
N TYR A 189 -3.29 2.64 16.37
CA TYR A 189 -3.40 1.28 15.90
C TYR A 189 -4.79 1.01 15.34
N LEU A 190 -4.83 0.37 14.16
CA LEU A 190 -6.05 -0.01 13.46
C LEU A 190 -5.98 -1.49 13.07
N GLU A 191 -7.09 -2.21 13.27
CA GLU A 191 -7.36 -3.48 12.59
C GLU A 191 -8.56 -3.28 11.68
N VAL A 192 -8.35 -3.46 10.38
CA VAL A 192 -9.37 -3.21 9.36
C VAL A 192 -9.56 -4.43 8.48
N GLU A 193 -10.80 -4.65 8.06
CA GLU A 193 -11.17 -5.56 6.99
C GLU A 193 -11.94 -4.78 5.93
N LYS A 194 -11.66 -5.05 4.66
CA LYS A 194 -12.39 -4.47 3.54
C LYS A 194 -12.83 -5.57 2.60
N ASP A 195 -14.12 -5.67 2.40
CA ASP A 195 -14.68 -6.47 1.32
C ASP A 195 -14.51 -5.68 0.01
N LEU A 196 -13.71 -6.22 -0.92
CA LEU A 196 -13.39 -5.55 -2.17
C LEU A 196 -14.51 -5.68 -3.22
N ASP A 197 -15.45 -6.62 -3.04
CA ASP A 197 -16.53 -6.85 -3.97
C ASP A 197 -17.70 -5.90 -3.73
N ILE A 198 -18.00 -5.59 -2.46
CA ILE A 198 -19.08 -4.67 -2.08
C ILE A 198 -18.57 -3.30 -1.60
N ASP A 199 -17.25 -3.10 -1.58
CA ASP A 199 -16.56 -1.87 -1.17
C ASP A 199 -16.85 -1.44 0.29
N GLU A 200 -17.13 -2.40 1.17
CA GLU A 200 -17.42 -2.18 2.59
C GLU A 200 -16.16 -2.27 3.44
N ILE A 201 -16.00 -1.32 4.37
CA ILE A 201 -14.88 -1.31 5.33
C ILE A 201 -15.42 -1.54 6.73
N ILE A 202 -14.81 -2.49 7.45
CA ILE A 202 -15.07 -2.78 8.85
C ILE A 202 -13.80 -2.46 9.63
N ILE A 203 -13.93 -1.66 10.70
CA ILE A 203 -12.83 -1.42 11.64
C ILE A 203 -13.08 -2.26 12.88
N ASN A 204 -12.26 -3.31 13.05
CA ASN A 204 -12.35 -4.22 14.18
C ASN A 204 -11.71 -3.63 15.45
N LYS A 205 -10.67 -2.78 15.28
CA LYS A 205 -9.99 -2.06 16.38
C LYS A 205 -9.52 -0.70 15.93
N PHE A 206 -9.71 0.28 16.80
CA PHE A 206 -9.17 1.63 16.65
C PHE A 206 -8.66 2.12 18.01
N ILE A 207 -7.36 2.06 18.23
CA ILE A 207 -6.74 2.30 19.54
C ILE A 207 -5.72 3.43 19.42
N PHE A 208 -5.86 4.46 20.27
CA PHE A 208 -4.83 5.46 20.51
C PHE A 208 -3.90 4.99 21.62
N ASN A 209 -2.62 5.27 21.47
CA ASN A 209 -1.57 4.94 22.45
C ASN A 209 -1.56 3.44 22.81
N LYS A 210 -1.72 2.55 21.80
CA LYS A 210 -1.61 1.12 22.03
C LYS A 210 -0.27 0.81 22.71
N GLN A 211 -0.33 0.17 23.86
CA GLN A 211 0.86 -0.26 24.58
C GLN A 211 1.55 -1.41 23.81
N ILE A 212 2.79 -1.18 23.41
CA ILE A 212 3.64 -2.17 22.74
C ILE A 212 4.61 -2.81 23.75
N THR A 213 4.98 -2.03 24.77
CA THR A 213 5.87 -2.45 25.85
C THR A 213 5.34 -1.91 27.19
N ASN A 214 5.76 -2.51 28.32
CA ASN A 214 5.39 -2.05 29.66
C ASN A 214 5.94 -0.64 30.00
N THR A 215 6.72 -0.03 29.12
CA THR A 215 7.30 1.30 29.26
C THR A 215 6.48 2.43 28.63
N SER A 216 5.34 2.13 28.03
CA SER A 216 4.46 3.16 27.46
C SER A 216 3.91 4.06 28.57
N LEU A 217 4.18 5.37 28.46
CA LEU A 217 3.82 6.39 29.46
C LEU A 217 2.34 6.81 29.40
N GLN A 218 1.61 6.37 28.37
CA GLN A 218 0.24 6.77 28.13
C GLN A 218 -0.74 5.60 28.25
N LYS A 219 -1.92 5.87 28.81
CA LYS A 219 -3.02 4.92 28.84
C LYS A 219 -3.56 4.73 27.42
N SER A 220 -3.79 3.48 27.02
CA SER A 220 -4.49 3.15 25.77
C SER A 220 -5.94 3.59 25.82
N ILE A 221 -6.44 4.15 24.72
CA ILE A 221 -7.84 4.55 24.52
C ILE A 221 -8.37 3.73 23.34
N ASP A 222 -9.34 2.86 23.62
CA ASP A 222 -10.03 2.09 22.57
C ASP A 222 -11.27 2.87 22.11
N LEU A 223 -11.36 3.10 20.82
CA LEU A 223 -12.41 3.86 20.16
C LEU A 223 -13.24 2.99 19.21
N SER A 224 -13.03 1.69 19.22
CA SER A 224 -13.66 0.76 18.24
C SER A 224 -15.20 0.87 18.24
N ASP A 225 -15.81 0.96 19.41
CA ASP A 225 -17.26 1.04 19.56
C ASP A 225 -17.86 2.43 19.25
N SER A 226 -17.01 3.45 19.11
CA SER A 226 -17.45 4.83 18.86
C SER A 226 -17.43 5.23 17.38
N LEU A 227 -17.05 4.33 16.49
CA LEU A 227 -16.90 4.62 15.07
C LEU A 227 -18.22 4.44 14.31
N ASP A 228 -18.57 5.44 13.50
CA ASP A 228 -19.64 5.32 12.50
C ASP A 228 -19.07 4.76 11.18
N ILE A 229 -19.56 3.59 10.80
CA ILE A 229 -19.17 2.90 9.55
C ILE A 229 -19.47 3.77 8.33
N ASN A 230 -20.55 4.54 8.33
CA ASN A 230 -20.90 5.43 7.22
C ASN A 230 -19.89 6.57 7.06
N GLU A 231 -19.39 7.13 8.17
CA GLU A 231 -18.32 8.13 8.13
C GLU A 231 -17.03 7.57 7.54
N ILE A 232 -16.68 6.30 7.87
CA ILE A 232 -15.49 5.64 7.37
C ILE A 232 -15.58 5.39 5.87
N ASN A 233 -16.70 4.89 5.38
CA ASN A 233 -16.94 4.64 3.96
C ASN A 233 -16.97 5.93 3.13
N SER A 234 -17.15 7.09 3.77
CA SER A 234 -17.10 8.41 3.13
C SER A 234 -15.70 8.98 2.92
N LEU A 235 -14.63 8.35 3.45
CA LEU A 235 -13.25 8.87 3.43
C LEU A 235 -12.59 8.85 2.04
N LYS A 236 -13.22 9.50 1.05
CA LYS A 236 -12.75 9.52 -0.35
C LYS A 236 -11.74 10.63 -0.66
N ASN A 237 -11.61 11.62 0.21
CA ASN A 237 -10.73 12.77 0.02
C ASN A 237 -10.18 13.34 1.33
N TRP A 238 -9.17 14.22 1.22
CA TRP A 238 -8.51 14.82 2.38
C TRP A 238 -9.43 15.68 3.28
N ILE A 239 -10.50 16.25 2.74
CA ILE A 239 -11.44 17.07 3.51
C ILE A 239 -12.23 16.15 4.45
N GLU A 240 -12.69 15.02 3.97
CA GLU A 240 -13.43 14.02 4.76
C GLU A 240 -12.54 13.39 5.83
N VAL A 241 -11.28 13.06 5.50
CA VAL A 241 -10.30 12.60 6.50
C VAL A 241 -10.15 13.62 7.64
N LYS A 242 -10.09 14.92 7.33
CA LYS A 242 -10.01 15.96 8.38
C LYS A 242 -11.29 16.08 9.21
N LYS A 243 -12.46 15.99 8.58
CA LYS A 243 -13.76 16.03 9.29
C LYS A 243 -13.86 14.86 10.25
N PHE A 244 -13.66 13.65 9.76
CA PHE A 244 -13.64 12.43 10.56
C PHE A 244 -12.68 12.55 11.75
N SER A 245 -11.43 12.96 11.51
CA SER A 245 -10.46 13.15 12.58
C SER A 245 -10.94 14.18 13.62
N LYS A 246 -11.56 15.31 13.19
CA LYS A 246 -12.11 16.31 14.12
C LYS A 246 -13.21 15.72 14.99
N ASN A 247 -14.14 14.94 14.40
CA ASN A 247 -15.23 14.31 15.14
C ASN A 247 -14.67 13.37 16.20
N ILE A 248 -13.74 12.48 15.85
CA ILE A 248 -13.08 11.58 16.79
C ILE A 248 -12.48 12.36 17.97
N PHE A 249 -11.62 13.35 17.67
CA PHE A 249 -10.96 14.13 18.73
C PHE A 249 -11.90 15.05 19.52
N SER A 250 -13.09 15.36 19.02
CA SER A 250 -14.10 16.13 19.77
C SER A 250 -14.89 15.28 20.75
N ASN A 251 -14.91 13.96 20.58
CA ASN A 251 -15.67 13.01 21.39
C ASN A 251 -14.79 12.27 22.42
N LEU A 252 -13.55 12.75 22.62
CA LEU A 252 -12.58 12.16 23.59
C LEU A 252 -12.62 12.78 24.98
N ASP A 253 -13.62 13.62 25.28
CA ASP A 253 -13.80 14.30 26.57
C ASP A 253 -14.35 13.36 27.66
#